data_78a80e80dec41c0b3f2bfb49195b9453
#
_entry.id   78a80e80dec41c0b3f2bfb49195b9453
#
_cell.length_a   1.000
_cell.length_b   1.000
_cell.length_c   1.000
_cell.angle_alpha   90.00
_cell.angle_beta   90.00
_cell.angle_gamma   90.00
#
_symmetry.space_group_name_H-M   'P 1'
#
loop_
_entity.id
_entity.type
_entity.pdbx_description
1 polymer ?
#
loop_
_entity_poly.entity_id
_entity_poly.type
_entity_poly.pdbx_seq_one_letter_code
_entity_poly.pdbx_strand_id
1 'polypeptide(L)'
;LTVAEFAGSAIQLSSESYVDNNTSLMTSAAISDKIESYGYSTTVGDITAVTAGSGLTGGATSGGATLNVGAGSYIVVAADTVAVDATSANTASKVVARDGSGNFSAGVITATATAARYADLAEKYATDTDYEYGTVVVFGGEKEVTVTSESNSPRVAGVISTDPAYMMNKDAEGQYVALRGRVPCKVIGPVAKGDVLVTSSRPGFAEAASDPHFVGVACYVGKAISSIDTPSEGVIEIMV
;
A
#
# COMPACT_ATOMS: atom_id res chain seq x y z
N LEU A 1 62.26 -53.38 20.61
CA LEU A 1 61.73 -53.10 21.93
C LEU A 1 61.05 -54.36 22.45
N THR A 2 61.75 -55.16 23.20
CA THR A 2 61.15 -56.20 24.03
C THR A 2 60.50 -55.52 25.19
N VAL A 3 59.17 -55.52 25.23
CA VAL A 3 58.38 -55.09 26.40
C VAL A 3 58.49 -56.19 27.47
N ALA A 4 59.70 -56.37 28.02
CA ALA A 4 59.87 -57.17 29.20
C ALA A 4 59.83 -56.23 30.37
N GLU A 5 58.86 -56.47 31.27
CA GLU A 5 58.77 -55.91 32.60
C GLU A 5 58.19 -54.51 32.76
N PHE A 6 56.91 -54.36 32.33
CA PHE A 6 56.07 -53.45 33.12
C PHE A 6 55.56 -54.28 34.32
N ALA A 7 55.91 -53.87 35.56
CA ALA A 7 55.30 -54.41 36.73
C ALA A 7 53.80 -54.29 36.65
N GLY A 8 53.00 -55.28 36.99
CA GLY A 8 51.52 -55.25 36.91
C GLY A 8 50.94 -54.01 37.65
N SER A 9 51.64 -53.47 38.62
CA SER A 9 51.30 -52.25 39.32
C SER A 9 51.57 -50.94 38.50
N ALA A 10 52.25 -51.05 37.37
CA ALA A 10 52.48 -49.95 36.44
C ALA A 10 51.40 -49.83 35.34
N ILE A 11 50.43 -50.71 35.30
CA ILE A 11 49.32 -50.73 34.33
C ILE A 11 48.02 -50.39 35.05
N GLN A 12 47.47 -49.25 34.70
CA GLN A 12 46.15 -48.82 35.26
C GLN A 12 45.04 -49.49 34.49
N LEU A 13 44.21 -50.26 35.18
CA LEU A 13 43.07 -50.97 34.61
C LEU A 13 41.78 -50.15 34.68
N SER A 14 40.77 -50.50 33.93
CA SER A 14 39.47 -49.84 33.96
C SER A 14 38.71 -49.95 35.27
N SER A 15 39.03 -50.97 36.06
CA SER A 15 38.47 -51.18 37.42
C SER A 15 39.14 -50.35 38.51
N GLU A 16 40.20 -49.59 38.20
CA GLU A 16 40.93 -48.77 39.14
C GLU A 16 40.52 -47.27 39.00
N SER A 17 40.63 -46.54 40.14
CA SER A 17 40.45 -45.11 40.09
C SER A 17 41.58 -44.45 39.29
N TYR A 18 41.24 -43.51 38.41
CA TYR A 18 42.21 -42.78 37.64
C TYR A 18 43.19 -42.01 38.55
N VAL A 19 44.48 -42.22 38.31
CA VAL A 19 45.52 -41.49 39.01
C VAL A 19 46.38 -40.76 37.97
N ASP A 20 46.42 -39.43 38.08
CA ASP A 20 47.30 -38.58 37.25
C ASP A 20 48.73 -38.71 37.70
N ASN A 21 49.51 -39.53 37.02
CA ASN A 21 50.94 -39.70 37.29
C ASN A 21 51.68 -40.02 35.97
N ASN A 22 53.03 -39.92 36.05
CA ASN A 22 53.90 -40.23 34.93
C ASN A 22 54.54 -41.63 34.95
N THR A 23 54.10 -42.51 35.87
CA THR A 23 54.71 -43.82 36.15
C THR A 23 53.86 -44.98 35.75
N SER A 24 52.59 -44.81 35.37
CA SER A 24 51.71 -45.86 34.91
C SER A 24 51.23 -45.66 33.45
N LEU A 25 50.98 -46.80 32.82
CA LEU A 25 50.37 -46.86 31.51
C LEU A 25 48.88 -47.26 31.67
N MET A 26 48.02 -46.63 30.92
CA MET A 26 46.60 -46.98 30.88
C MET A 26 46.32 -48.06 29.84
N THR A 27 45.47 -48.99 30.16
CA THR A 27 44.91 -49.91 29.14
C THR A 27 43.96 -49.14 28.23
N SER A 28 43.69 -49.68 27.05
CA SER A 28 42.73 -49.08 26.14
C SER A 28 41.32 -48.99 26.77
N ALA A 29 40.95 -49.94 27.62
CA ALA A 29 39.69 -49.91 28.36
C ALA A 29 39.70 -48.76 29.40
N ALA A 30 40.76 -48.59 30.18
CA ALA A 30 40.88 -47.50 31.15
C ALA A 30 40.85 -46.11 30.51
N ILE A 31 41.40 -45.98 29.29
CA ILE A 31 41.32 -44.76 28.52
C ILE A 31 39.88 -44.48 28.05
N SER A 32 39.21 -45.51 27.54
CA SER A 32 37.81 -45.42 27.11
C SER A 32 36.91 -44.98 28.28
N ASP A 33 36.99 -45.68 29.40
CA ASP A 33 36.20 -45.40 30.60
C ASP A 33 36.47 -44.01 31.12
N LYS A 34 37.72 -43.52 31.05
CA LYS A 34 38.09 -42.17 31.45
C LYS A 34 37.46 -41.11 30.52
N ILE A 35 37.51 -41.34 29.22
CA ILE A 35 36.90 -40.43 28.24
C ILE A 35 35.38 -40.41 28.48
N GLU A 36 34.72 -41.56 28.71
CA GLU A 36 33.30 -41.64 28.98
C GLU A 36 32.92 -40.98 30.32
N SER A 37 33.79 -41.06 31.37
CA SER A 37 33.58 -40.45 32.66
C SER A 37 33.54 -38.91 32.61
N TYR A 38 34.12 -38.29 31.59
CA TYR A 38 34.00 -36.87 31.35
C TYR A 38 32.69 -36.46 30.64
N GLY A 39 31.83 -37.44 30.35
CA GLY A 39 30.56 -37.17 29.67
C GLY A 39 30.72 -36.90 28.18
N TYR A 40 31.88 -37.20 27.60
CA TYR A 40 32.04 -37.17 26.15
C TYR A 40 31.16 -38.26 25.53
N SER A 41 30.08 -37.83 24.89
CA SER A 41 29.21 -38.74 24.15
C SER A 41 29.96 -39.24 22.90
N THR A 42 29.76 -40.53 22.56
CA THR A 42 30.18 -41.05 21.25
C THR A 42 29.41 -40.44 20.09
N THR A 43 28.37 -39.67 20.38
CA THR A 43 27.66 -38.83 19.40
C THR A 43 28.29 -37.43 19.35
N VAL A 44 28.65 -37.04 18.16
CA VAL A 44 29.38 -35.77 17.86
C VAL A 44 28.51 -34.55 18.24
N GLY A 45 28.91 -33.79 19.28
CA GLY A 45 28.35 -32.49 19.64
C GLY A 45 27.86 -32.35 21.08
N ASP A 46 28.11 -31.17 21.68
CA ASP A 46 27.73 -30.82 23.10
C ASP A 46 26.25 -30.52 23.29
N ILE A 47 25.45 -30.50 22.21
CA ILE A 47 24.02 -30.21 22.28
C ILE A 47 23.28 -31.51 22.55
N THR A 48 22.76 -31.72 23.78
CA THR A 48 22.02 -32.88 24.19
C THR A 48 20.53 -32.81 23.88
N ALA A 49 20.00 -31.59 23.65
CA ALA A 49 18.61 -31.37 23.23
C ALA A 49 18.44 -30.05 22.50
N VAL A 50 17.57 -30.05 21.53
CA VAL A 50 17.03 -28.82 20.89
C VAL A 50 15.53 -28.84 21.09
N THR A 51 15.00 -27.85 21.81
CA THR A 51 13.56 -27.72 22.09
C THR A 51 12.98 -26.56 21.31
N ALA A 52 11.89 -26.80 20.61
CA ALA A 52 11.15 -25.76 19.93
C ALA A 52 10.51 -24.80 20.95
N GLY A 53 10.78 -23.51 20.82
CA GLY A 53 10.08 -22.45 21.55
C GLY A 53 8.75 -22.08 20.91
N SER A 54 8.09 -21.04 21.45
CA SER A 54 6.81 -20.53 20.91
C SER A 54 6.96 -20.15 19.43
N GLY A 55 6.01 -20.57 18.61
CA GLY A 55 6.02 -20.30 17.15
C GLY A 55 6.85 -21.30 16.34
N LEU A 56 7.55 -22.20 16.99
CA LEU A 56 8.30 -23.28 16.34
C LEU A 56 7.70 -24.63 16.71
N THR A 57 7.89 -25.62 15.84
CA THR A 57 7.59 -27.03 16.10
C THR A 57 8.80 -27.90 15.78
N GLY A 58 8.87 -29.11 16.41
CA GLY A 58 9.98 -30.01 16.21
C GLY A 58 10.98 -29.99 17.37
N GLY A 59 12.22 -30.33 17.08
CA GLY A 59 13.30 -30.52 18.03
C GLY A 59 13.81 -31.98 18.08
N ALA A 60 14.85 -32.25 18.85
CA ALA A 60 15.40 -33.56 19.06
C ALA A 60 16.21 -33.63 20.36
N THR A 61 16.29 -34.81 20.97
CA THR A 61 17.14 -35.10 22.12
C THR A 61 18.40 -35.89 21.74
N SER A 62 18.55 -36.25 20.46
CA SER A 62 19.75 -36.89 19.90
C SER A 62 19.74 -36.80 18.39
N GLY A 63 20.90 -36.82 17.75
CA GLY A 63 21.04 -36.79 16.29
C GLY A 63 20.72 -35.46 15.67
N GLY A 64 20.18 -35.46 14.45
CA GLY A 64 19.77 -34.21 13.77
C GLY A 64 18.45 -33.66 14.32
N ALA A 65 18.42 -32.35 14.62
CA ALA A 65 17.22 -31.66 15.04
C ALA A 65 16.62 -30.83 13.89
N THR A 66 15.30 -31.00 13.67
CA THR A 66 14.56 -30.12 12.75
C THR A 66 13.66 -29.19 13.54
N LEU A 67 13.78 -27.91 13.29
CA LEU A 67 12.85 -26.89 13.77
C LEU A 67 12.05 -26.33 12.61
N ASN A 68 10.73 -26.36 12.73
CA ASN A 68 9.85 -25.80 11.72
C ASN A 68 9.16 -24.54 12.26
N VAL A 69 9.04 -23.53 11.42
CA VAL A 69 8.18 -22.37 11.71
C VAL A 69 6.73 -22.78 11.53
N GLY A 70 5.89 -22.53 12.53
CA GLY A 70 4.45 -22.70 12.40
C GLY A 70 3.86 -21.65 11.45
N ALA A 71 3.41 -22.08 10.27
CA ALA A 71 2.72 -21.19 9.35
C ALA A 71 1.35 -20.82 9.93
N GLY A 72 1.14 -19.54 10.28
CA GLY A 72 -0.16 -18.96 10.61
C GLY A 72 -0.86 -18.40 9.35
N SER A 73 -2.07 -17.85 9.53
CA SER A 73 -2.94 -17.40 8.41
C SER A 73 -2.31 -16.34 7.52
N TYR A 74 -1.23 -15.74 7.72
CA TYR A 74 -0.63 -14.71 6.86
C TYR A 74 0.89 -14.84 6.80
N ILE A 75 1.40 -16.01 7.18
CA ILE A 75 2.82 -16.31 7.12
C ILE A 75 3.04 -17.38 6.06
N VAL A 76 3.90 -17.11 5.11
CA VAL A 76 4.39 -18.05 4.09
C VAL A 76 5.74 -18.58 4.55
N VAL A 77 5.85 -19.91 4.62
CA VAL A 77 7.11 -20.61 4.93
C VAL A 77 7.54 -21.39 3.69
N ALA A 78 8.72 -21.11 3.20
CA ALA A 78 9.36 -21.85 2.12
C ALA A 78 10.74 -22.34 2.61
N ALA A 79 11.47 -23.09 1.77
CA ALA A 79 12.71 -23.77 2.16
C ALA A 79 13.71 -22.86 2.90
N ASP A 80 13.89 -21.61 2.44
CA ASP A 80 14.88 -20.69 2.98
C ASP A 80 14.30 -19.34 3.38
N THR A 81 12.96 -19.22 3.43
CA THR A 81 12.30 -17.94 3.71
C THR A 81 11.08 -18.07 4.62
N VAL A 82 10.91 -17.09 5.47
CA VAL A 82 9.66 -16.80 6.17
C VAL A 82 9.20 -15.41 5.76
N ALA A 83 8.03 -15.29 5.16
CA ALA A 83 7.51 -14.05 4.64
C ALA A 83 6.08 -13.78 5.14
N VAL A 84 5.66 -12.53 5.11
CA VAL A 84 4.26 -12.14 5.28
C VAL A 84 3.55 -12.29 3.94
N ASP A 85 2.40 -12.94 3.94
CA ASP A 85 1.55 -13.07 2.74
C ASP A 85 0.79 -11.77 2.47
N ALA A 86 1.51 -10.80 1.91
CA ALA A 86 1.06 -9.42 1.72
C ALA A 86 1.09 -8.99 0.26
N THR A 87 0.16 -8.12 -0.13
CA THR A 87 0.10 -7.53 -1.48
C THR A 87 -0.49 -6.12 -1.42
N SER A 88 -0.12 -5.27 -2.37
CA SER A 88 -0.76 -3.97 -2.60
C SER A 88 -2.01 -4.06 -3.48
N ALA A 89 -2.21 -5.19 -4.16
CA ALA A 89 -3.39 -5.45 -4.96
C ALA A 89 -4.60 -5.84 -4.08
N ASN A 90 -5.81 -5.57 -4.57
CA ASN A 90 -7.05 -5.99 -3.92
C ASN A 90 -7.24 -7.52 -4.07
N THR A 91 -6.61 -8.28 -3.20
CA THR A 91 -6.65 -9.76 -3.20
C THR A 91 -7.22 -10.25 -1.87
N ALA A 92 -8.21 -11.15 -1.95
CA ALA A 92 -8.83 -11.72 -0.76
C ALA A 92 -7.81 -12.51 0.09
N SER A 93 -7.99 -12.48 1.40
CA SER A 93 -7.18 -13.22 2.39
C SER A 93 -5.68 -12.90 2.37
N LYS A 94 -5.31 -11.68 2.00
CA LYS A 94 -3.94 -11.18 2.05
C LYS A 94 -3.81 -10.03 3.05
N VAL A 95 -2.63 -9.85 3.60
CA VAL A 95 -2.28 -8.65 4.36
C VAL A 95 -2.10 -7.49 3.37
N VAL A 96 -2.63 -6.33 3.71
CA VAL A 96 -2.45 -5.13 2.87
C VAL A 96 -1.01 -4.63 3.00
N ALA A 97 -0.26 -4.67 1.91
CA ALA A 97 1.01 -3.98 1.79
C ALA A 97 0.82 -2.67 1.02
N ARG A 98 1.76 -1.74 1.16
CA ARG A 98 1.85 -0.55 0.31
C ARG A 98 2.77 -0.85 -0.87
N ASP A 99 2.47 -0.30 -2.04
CA ASP A 99 3.37 -0.32 -3.18
C ASP A 99 4.57 0.64 -3.00
N GLY A 100 5.45 0.73 -3.99
CA GLY A 100 6.62 1.62 -3.96
C GLY A 100 6.29 3.11 -3.90
N SER A 101 5.05 3.50 -4.17
CA SER A 101 4.52 4.87 -4.06
C SER A 101 3.72 5.09 -2.77
N GLY A 102 3.61 4.08 -1.92
CA GLY A 102 2.88 4.14 -0.66
C GLY A 102 1.37 3.86 -0.78
N ASN A 103 0.87 3.45 -1.93
CA ASN A 103 -0.54 3.16 -2.18
C ASN A 103 -0.88 1.68 -1.95
N PHE A 104 -2.17 1.39 -1.82
CA PHE A 104 -2.74 0.05 -1.87
C PHE A 104 -4.13 0.09 -2.50
N SER A 105 -4.60 -1.05 -3.04
CA SER A 105 -5.95 -1.20 -3.58
C SER A 105 -6.83 -2.00 -2.62
N ALA A 106 -8.07 -1.56 -2.45
CA ALA A 106 -9.09 -2.25 -1.66
C ALA A 106 -10.43 -2.23 -2.41
N GLY A 107 -11.28 -3.23 -2.20
CA GLY A 107 -12.64 -3.26 -2.78
C GLY A 107 -13.56 -2.28 -2.07
N VAL A 108 -13.78 -2.49 -0.77
CA VAL A 108 -14.58 -1.60 0.09
C VAL A 108 -13.77 -1.28 1.33
N ILE A 109 -13.71 0.00 1.69
CA ILE A 109 -13.13 0.47 2.94
C ILE A 109 -14.27 0.99 3.82
N THR A 110 -14.55 0.30 4.93
CA THR A 110 -15.48 0.79 5.97
C THR A 110 -14.63 1.47 7.05
N ALA A 111 -14.57 2.80 7.00
CA ALA A 111 -13.74 3.60 7.90
C ALA A 111 -14.32 5.00 8.07
N THR A 112 -13.90 5.70 9.14
CA THR A 112 -14.09 7.14 9.29
C THR A 112 -12.86 7.84 8.74
N ALA A 113 -13.02 8.63 7.67
CA ALA A 113 -11.95 9.49 7.16
C ALA A 113 -11.99 10.83 7.90
N THR A 114 -10.90 11.22 8.54
CA THR A 114 -10.77 12.53 9.21
C THR A 114 -10.34 13.65 8.27
N ALA A 115 -9.80 13.29 7.10
CA ALA A 115 -9.45 14.22 6.03
C ALA A 115 -9.48 13.47 4.68
N ALA A 116 -10.04 14.15 3.67
CA ALA A 116 -9.90 13.78 2.27
C ALA A 116 -9.25 14.95 1.53
N ARG A 117 -8.34 14.67 0.60
CA ARG A 117 -7.50 15.70 -0.06
C ARG A 117 -8.19 16.39 -1.23
N TYR A 118 -9.48 16.17 -1.44
CA TYR A 118 -10.16 16.38 -2.70
C TYR A 118 -11.28 17.41 -2.60
N ALA A 119 -11.57 18.07 -3.74
CA ALA A 119 -12.39 19.26 -3.77
C ALA A 119 -13.75 19.09 -4.48
N ASP A 120 -13.90 18.11 -5.38
CA ASP A 120 -15.13 17.96 -6.17
C ASP A 120 -15.58 16.51 -6.39
N LEU A 121 -16.86 16.36 -6.65
CA LEU A 121 -17.51 15.16 -7.17
C LEU A 121 -17.62 15.30 -8.69
N ALA A 122 -17.08 14.36 -9.44
CA ALA A 122 -17.15 14.38 -10.89
C ALA A 122 -17.57 13.04 -11.49
N GLU A 123 -18.18 13.10 -12.65
CA GLU A 123 -18.53 11.93 -13.45
C GLU A 123 -17.86 12.02 -14.82
N LYS A 124 -17.50 10.87 -15.37
CA LYS A 124 -16.93 10.79 -16.71
C LYS A 124 -18.01 10.85 -17.79
N TYR A 125 -17.86 11.77 -18.71
CA TYR A 125 -18.70 11.92 -19.88
C TYR A 125 -17.86 11.88 -21.16
N ALA A 126 -18.39 11.27 -22.21
CA ALA A 126 -17.78 11.28 -23.51
C ALA A 126 -17.80 12.71 -24.09
N THR A 127 -16.63 13.26 -24.37
CA THR A 127 -16.43 14.62 -24.89
C THR A 127 -16.19 14.60 -26.40
N ASP A 128 -16.66 15.60 -27.16
CA ASP A 128 -16.45 15.72 -28.62
C ASP A 128 -14.97 15.79 -28.96
N THR A 129 -14.17 16.41 -28.10
CA THR A 129 -12.71 16.52 -28.17
C THR A 129 -12.12 16.56 -26.77
N ASP A 130 -10.80 16.50 -26.64
CA ASP A 130 -10.14 16.74 -25.36
C ASP A 130 -10.18 18.24 -25.02
N TYR A 131 -10.92 18.57 -23.96
CA TYR A 131 -11.01 19.94 -23.43
C TYR A 131 -9.97 20.16 -22.33
N GLU A 132 -9.45 21.38 -22.29
CA GLU A 132 -8.58 21.78 -21.16
C GLU A 132 -9.36 21.84 -19.85
N TYR A 133 -8.67 21.66 -18.74
CA TYR A 133 -9.26 21.80 -17.40
C TYR A 133 -9.88 23.20 -17.19
N GLY A 134 -10.97 23.23 -16.46
CA GLY A 134 -11.72 24.46 -16.23
C GLY A 134 -12.68 24.84 -17.35
N THR A 135 -12.72 24.10 -18.45
CA THR A 135 -13.66 24.35 -19.55
C THR A 135 -15.09 24.03 -19.12
N VAL A 136 -16.00 25.00 -19.33
CA VAL A 136 -17.45 24.83 -19.10
C VAL A 136 -18.04 24.02 -20.27
N VAL A 137 -18.76 22.97 -19.94
CA VAL A 137 -19.40 22.07 -20.93
C VAL A 137 -20.90 21.99 -20.72
N VAL A 138 -21.60 21.69 -21.82
CA VAL A 138 -23.04 21.52 -21.88
C VAL A 138 -23.38 20.15 -22.45
N PHE A 139 -24.53 19.57 -22.13
CA PHE A 139 -25.04 18.38 -22.80
C PHE A 139 -25.38 18.68 -24.24
N GLY A 140 -24.89 17.86 -25.16
CA GLY A 140 -25.07 18.00 -26.60
C GLY A 140 -23.78 17.74 -27.36
N GLY A 141 -23.76 18.12 -28.64
CA GLY A 141 -22.67 17.83 -29.58
C GLY A 141 -22.84 16.49 -30.26
N GLU A 142 -21.74 15.92 -30.74
CA GLU A 142 -21.73 14.60 -31.40
C GLU A 142 -21.69 13.45 -30.36
N LYS A 143 -21.12 13.73 -29.18
CA LYS A 143 -21.06 12.81 -28.05
C LYS A 143 -21.98 13.28 -26.93
N GLU A 144 -21.61 13.08 -25.66
CA GLU A 144 -22.46 13.43 -24.51
C GLU A 144 -22.35 14.91 -24.13
N VAL A 145 -21.12 15.46 -24.14
CA VAL A 145 -20.87 16.85 -23.76
C VAL A 145 -19.96 17.58 -24.74
N THR A 146 -20.25 18.86 -24.91
CA THR A 146 -19.54 19.78 -25.79
C THR A 146 -19.47 21.18 -25.18
N VAL A 147 -18.81 22.12 -25.86
CA VAL A 147 -18.87 23.57 -25.51
C VAL A 147 -20.03 24.26 -26.23
N THR A 148 -20.46 25.43 -25.73
CA THR A 148 -21.53 26.22 -26.35
C THR A 148 -21.10 27.67 -26.49
N SER A 149 -21.64 28.35 -27.49
CA SER A 149 -21.59 29.81 -27.65
C SER A 149 -22.87 30.50 -27.19
N GLU A 150 -23.80 29.74 -26.59
CA GLU A 150 -25.05 30.28 -26.05
C GLU A 150 -24.81 30.79 -24.63
N SER A 151 -24.91 32.10 -24.43
CA SER A 151 -24.89 32.72 -23.10
C SER A 151 -26.15 32.28 -22.33
N ASN A 152 -25.99 31.94 -21.05
CA ASN A 152 -27.07 31.47 -20.19
C ASN A 152 -27.79 30.22 -20.73
N SER A 153 -27.02 29.24 -21.25
CA SER A 153 -27.58 28.00 -21.81
C SER A 153 -28.22 27.12 -20.73
N PRO A 154 -29.43 26.60 -20.97
CA PRO A 154 -30.07 25.69 -20.03
C PRO A 154 -29.54 24.26 -20.08
N ARG A 155 -28.50 23.99 -20.84
CA ARG A 155 -27.91 22.67 -21.04
C ARG A 155 -26.61 22.45 -20.26
N VAL A 156 -26.33 23.25 -19.23
CA VAL A 156 -25.09 23.13 -18.44
C VAL A 156 -24.92 21.69 -17.93
N ALA A 157 -23.78 21.09 -18.23
CA ALA A 157 -23.37 19.81 -17.69
C ALA A 157 -22.42 19.97 -16.48
N GLY A 158 -21.51 20.93 -16.55
CA GLY A 158 -20.53 21.21 -15.49
C GLY A 158 -19.23 21.79 -16.04
N VAL A 159 -18.14 21.54 -15.32
CA VAL A 159 -16.80 22.04 -15.65
C VAL A 159 -15.81 20.89 -15.71
N ILE A 160 -14.92 20.85 -16.69
CA ILE A 160 -13.86 19.82 -16.79
C ILE A 160 -12.95 19.90 -15.57
N SER A 161 -13.00 18.84 -14.75
CA SER A 161 -12.28 18.73 -13.49
C SER A 161 -10.81 18.40 -13.67
N THR A 162 -9.98 18.85 -12.74
CA THR A 162 -8.53 18.53 -12.70
C THR A 162 -8.22 17.24 -11.96
N ASP A 163 -8.80 17.05 -10.76
CA ASP A 163 -8.46 15.96 -9.84
C ASP A 163 -9.64 15.73 -8.88
N PRO A 164 -10.70 15.05 -9.33
CA PRO A 164 -11.90 14.90 -8.53
C PRO A 164 -11.68 14.01 -7.29
N ALA A 165 -12.34 14.41 -6.21
CA ALA A 165 -12.40 13.69 -4.96
C ALA A 165 -13.11 12.35 -5.07
N TYR A 166 -14.22 12.37 -5.75
CA TYR A 166 -15.05 11.21 -5.97
C TYR A 166 -15.33 11.11 -7.47
N MET A 167 -14.96 9.98 -8.03
CA MET A 167 -15.04 9.71 -9.46
C MET A 167 -16.15 8.72 -9.74
N MET A 168 -17.20 9.16 -10.43
CA MET A 168 -18.24 8.28 -10.95
C MET A 168 -17.92 7.89 -12.40
N ASN A 169 -18.44 6.76 -12.82
CA ASN A 169 -18.30 6.23 -14.17
C ASN A 169 -16.83 6.11 -14.65
N LYS A 170 -15.95 5.75 -13.73
CA LYS A 170 -14.48 5.79 -13.90
C LYS A 170 -13.97 4.98 -15.10
N ASP A 171 -14.66 3.89 -15.45
CA ASP A 171 -14.23 2.96 -16.52
C ASP A 171 -14.80 3.37 -17.90
N ALA A 172 -15.63 4.43 -17.98
CA ALA A 172 -16.08 5.01 -19.23
C ALA A 172 -14.97 5.78 -19.96
N GLU A 173 -15.10 5.97 -21.26
CA GLU A 173 -14.28 6.88 -22.04
C GLU A 173 -14.70 8.34 -21.81
N GLY A 174 -13.79 9.30 -21.99
CA GLY A 174 -14.06 10.72 -21.88
C GLY A 174 -13.33 11.41 -20.71
N GLN A 175 -13.85 12.56 -20.31
CA GLN A 175 -13.25 13.43 -19.28
C GLN A 175 -14.16 13.56 -18.07
N TYR A 176 -13.55 13.83 -16.91
CA TYR A 176 -14.30 14.10 -15.69
C TYR A 176 -14.90 15.50 -15.72
N VAL A 177 -16.22 15.57 -15.57
CA VAL A 177 -16.99 16.80 -15.43
C VAL A 177 -17.41 16.95 -13.98
N ALA A 178 -17.00 18.04 -13.35
CA ALA A 178 -17.38 18.36 -11.98
C ALA A 178 -18.87 18.71 -11.90
N LEU A 179 -19.57 17.99 -11.06
CA LEU A 179 -21.02 18.15 -10.81
C LEU A 179 -21.29 18.90 -9.51
N ARG A 180 -20.34 18.83 -8.56
CA ARG A 180 -20.44 19.49 -7.26
C ARG A 180 -19.05 19.65 -6.64
N GLY A 181 -18.80 20.82 -6.04
CA GLY A 181 -17.57 21.10 -5.30
C GLY A 181 -16.76 22.25 -5.86
N ARG A 182 -15.50 22.32 -5.46
CA ARG A 182 -14.58 23.41 -5.83
C ARG A 182 -13.72 23.00 -7.02
N VAL A 183 -13.76 23.79 -8.09
CA VAL A 183 -12.96 23.54 -9.30
C VAL A 183 -12.45 24.86 -9.89
N PRO A 184 -11.32 24.84 -10.63
CA PRO A 184 -10.98 25.93 -11.53
C PRO A 184 -11.99 26.02 -12.67
N CYS A 185 -12.35 27.23 -13.06
CA CYS A 185 -13.28 27.50 -14.15
C CYS A 185 -12.76 28.63 -15.03
N LYS A 186 -12.80 28.44 -16.34
CA LYS A 186 -12.53 29.49 -17.32
C LYS A 186 -13.68 30.50 -17.32
N VAL A 187 -13.36 31.76 -17.18
CA VAL A 187 -14.35 32.84 -17.13
C VAL A 187 -14.00 34.01 -18.04
N ILE A 188 -15.00 34.72 -18.49
CA ILE A 188 -14.89 36.04 -19.07
C ILE A 188 -15.22 37.06 -17.96
N GLY A 189 -14.25 37.85 -17.57
CA GLY A 189 -14.43 38.89 -16.54
C GLY A 189 -15.12 40.17 -17.07
N PRO A 190 -15.47 41.10 -16.18
CA PRO A 190 -15.23 41.04 -14.75
C PRO A 190 -16.16 40.05 -14.04
N VAL A 191 -15.63 39.34 -13.02
CA VAL A 191 -16.36 38.46 -12.12
C VAL A 191 -15.96 38.79 -10.70
N ALA A 192 -16.90 39.10 -9.85
CA ALA A 192 -16.67 39.31 -8.43
C ALA A 192 -16.90 38.04 -7.62
N LYS A 193 -16.21 37.93 -6.49
CA LYS A 193 -16.44 36.83 -5.53
C LYS A 193 -17.90 36.83 -5.08
N GLY A 194 -18.56 35.69 -5.19
CA GLY A 194 -19.96 35.50 -4.87
C GLY A 194 -20.90 35.57 -6.06
N ASP A 195 -20.43 36.03 -7.23
CA ASP A 195 -21.25 36.10 -8.42
C ASP A 195 -21.76 34.70 -8.84
N VAL A 196 -22.99 34.69 -9.30
CA VAL A 196 -23.56 33.52 -9.98
C VAL A 196 -23.02 33.48 -11.40
N LEU A 197 -22.55 32.30 -11.83
CA LEU A 197 -21.97 32.09 -13.13
C LEU A 197 -22.90 31.31 -14.05
N VAL A 198 -22.95 31.71 -15.30
CA VAL A 198 -23.66 31.08 -16.39
C VAL A 198 -22.68 30.84 -17.55
N THR A 199 -23.07 30.06 -18.58
CA THR A 199 -22.28 29.95 -19.81
C THR A 199 -22.19 31.32 -20.50
N SER A 200 -21.04 31.62 -21.10
CA SER A 200 -20.82 32.82 -21.89
C SER A 200 -21.02 32.56 -23.41
N SER A 201 -21.04 33.63 -24.20
CA SER A 201 -20.98 33.54 -25.65
C SER A 201 -19.61 33.05 -26.16
N ARG A 202 -18.58 33.03 -25.33
CA ARG A 202 -17.27 32.45 -25.61
C ARG A 202 -17.32 30.95 -25.28
N PRO A 203 -17.17 30.04 -26.25
CA PRO A 203 -17.24 28.62 -25.99
C PRO A 203 -16.28 28.13 -24.92
N GLY A 204 -16.77 27.36 -23.95
CA GLY A 204 -15.99 26.81 -22.86
C GLY A 204 -15.72 27.72 -21.67
N PHE A 205 -16.26 28.94 -21.68
CA PHE A 205 -16.13 29.92 -20.62
C PHE A 205 -17.46 30.18 -19.92
N ALA A 206 -17.39 30.56 -18.64
CA ALA A 206 -18.49 31.15 -17.90
C ALA A 206 -18.37 32.66 -17.87
N GLU A 207 -19.46 33.35 -17.50
CA GLU A 207 -19.52 34.78 -17.21
C GLU A 207 -20.44 35.03 -16.01
N ALA A 208 -20.33 36.18 -15.37
CA ALA A 208 -21.26 36.60 -14.33
C ALA A 208 -22.67 36.78 -14.93
N ALA A 209 -23.67 36.20 -14.25
CA ALA A 209 -25.05 36.39 -14.65
C ALA A 209 -25.46 37.85 -14.60
N SER A 210 -26.06 38.37 -15.67
CA SER A 210 -26.52 39.76 -15.73
C SER A 210 -27.63 40.02 -14.71
N ASP A 211 -28.47 39.07 -14.39
CA ASP A 211 -29.43 39.12 -13.31
C ASP A 211 -29.41 37.82 -12.49
N PRO A 212 -28.70 37.82 -11.35
CA PRO A 212 -28.54 36.60 -10.53
C PRO A 212 -29.84 36.13 -9.87
N HIS A 213 -30.88 36.97 -9.83
CA HIS A 213 -32.19 36.61 -9.26
C HIS A 213 -33.08 35.81 -10.22
N PHE A 214 -32.77 35.84 -11.52
CA PHE A 214 -33.54 35.21 -12.58
C PHE A 214 -32.77 34.12 -13.36
N VAL A 215 -31.65 33.64 -12.81
CA VAL A 215 -30.93 32.50 -13.42
C VAL A 215 -31.76 31.23 -13.28
N GLY A 216 -32.11 30.62 -14.41
CA GLY A 216 -32.75 29.31 -14.41
C GLY A 216 -31.83 28.26 -13.76
N VAL A 217 -32.41 27.34 -12.99
CA VAL A 217 -31.64 26.27 -12.29
C VAL A 217 -30.77 25.48 -13.28
N ALA A 218 -31.24 25.26 -14.50
CA ALA A 218 -30.51 24.54 -15.54
C ALA A 218 -29.36 25.35 -16.18
N CYS A 219 -29.34 26.70 -15.98
CA CYS A 219 -28.31 27.56 -16.53
C CYS A 219 -27.12 27.82 -15.57
N TYR A 220 -27.22 27.31 -14.37
CA TYR A 220 -26.26 27.53 -13.30
C TYR A 220 -24.96 26.72 -13.52
N VAL A 221 -23.84 27.40 -13.71
CA VAL A 221 -22.51 26.80 -13.77
C VAL A 221 -21.90 26.71 -12.36
N GLY A 222 -22.03 27.74 -11.57
CA GLY A 222 -21.46 27.77 -10.22
C GLY A 222 -21.49 29.15 -9.59
N LYS A 223 -20.80 29.30 -8.46
CA LYS A 223 -20.53 30.57 -7.79
C LYS A 223 -19.05 30.86 -7.71
N ALA A 224 -18.65 32.07 -8.03
CA ALA A 224 -17.28 32.52 -7.95
C ALA A 224 -16.77 32.53 -6.49
N ILE A 225 -15.64 31.88 -6.23
CA ILE A 225 -14.94 31.89 -4.94
C ILE A 225 -13.85 32.95 -4.94
N SER A 226 -13.28 33.25 -6.11
CA SER A 226 -12.30 34.30 -6.33
C SER A 226 -12.78 35.28 -7.41
N SER A 227 -12.10 36.42 -7.54
CA SER A 227 -12.50 37.52 -8.48
C SER A 227 -11.50 37.64 -9.62
N ILE A 228 -11.98 38.18 -10.73
CA ILE A 228 -11.17 38.73 -11.82
C ILE A 228 -11.75 40.09 -12.20
N ASP A 229 -10.98 41.16 -12.04
CA ASP A 229 -11.47 42.54 -12.15
C ASP A 229 -11.43 43.11 -13.59
N THR A 230 -10.74 42.42 -14.50
CA THR A 230 -10.56 42.86 -15.88
C THR A 230 -11.55 42.14 -16.82
N PRO A 231 -12.06 42.85 -17.86
CA PRO A 231 -12.91 42.25 -18.90
C PRO A 231 -12.04 41.40 -19.85
N SER A 232 -11.45 40.33 -19.34
CA SER A 232 -10.55 39.44 -20.05
C SER A 232 -10.82 37.99 -19.73
N GLU A 233 -10.30 37.09 -20.56
CA GLU A 233 -10.29 35.64 -20.27
C GLU A 233 -9.39 35.38 -19.05
N GLY A 234 -9.83 34.49 -18.19
CA GLY A 234 -9.05 34.03 -17.04
C GLY A 234 -9.58 32.75 -16.45
N VAL A 235 -8.90 32.26 -15.41
CA VAL A 235 -9.32 31.09 -14.64
C VAL A 235 -9.46 31.49 -13.19
N ILE A 236 -10.62 31.18 -12.61
CA ILE A 236 -10.91 31.44 -11.20
C ILE A 236 -11.39 30.16 -10.52
N GLU A 237 -11.31 30.08 -9.20
CA GLU A 237 -11.98 29.03 -8.45
C GLU A 237 -13.46 29.31 -8.29
N ILE A 238 -14.27 28.30 -8.51
CA ILE A 238 -15.71 28.35 -8.33
C ILE A 238 -16.22 27.19 -7.47
N MET A 239 -17.42 27.32 -6.96
CA MET A 239 -18.23 26.24 -6.40
C MET A 239 -19.29 25.87 -7.44
N VAL A 240 -19.22 24.67 -8.00
CA VAL A 240 -20.26 24.07 -8.85
C VAL A 240 -21.43 23.61 -7.99
#